data_fdc0bc9bd07cc2b3a068a2bb7e34a3a3
#
_entry.id   fdc0bc9bd07cc2b3a068a2bb7e34a3a3
#
_cell.length_a   1.000
_cell.length_b   1.000
_cell.length_c   1.000
_cell.angle_alpha   90.00
_cell.angle_beta   90.00
_cell.angle_gamma   90.00
#
_symmetry.space_group_name_H-M   'P 1'
#
loop_
_entity.id
_entity.type
_entity.pdbx_description
1 polymer ?
#
loop_
_entity_poly.entity_id
_entity_poly.type
_entity_poly.pdbx_seq_one_letter_code
_entity_poly.pdbx_strand_id
1 'polypeptide(L)'
;IITALPLYHIFALTVNCLLFVSVGGKNVLIPNPRDMPGFVKELGKHKFTAFTGVNTLFNGLLNTPGFNDIDFSSLKFTVGGGAAVQQAVAEKWRAATGKALTEGYGLSETSPGVCFGPLNKPDWNGTIGLPLPGTFVSLRDDDENEVPVGEPGELCVKGPQVMQGYWKKPEDNAKSFTKDGLFKTGDVAIMDEQGYFKIVDRKKDMILVSGFNVYPNEIEDVVARHAGVLECACIGMPDTKTGEAVKVFVVKKDAALQADDLKNHCKELLTGYKVPKTFEFIEALPKSNVGKILRKELRGK
;
A
#
# COMPACT_ATOMS: atom_id res chain seq x y z
N ILE A 1 16.35 -14.11 3.09
CA ILE A 1 15.30 -13.19 2.61
C ILE A 1 15.40 -12.97 1.11
N ILE A 2 14.25 -12.96 0.42
CA ILE A 2 14.16 -12.53 -0.98
C ILE A 2 14.13 -10.99 -1.02
N THR A 3 15.03 -10.41 -1.80
CA THR A 3 15.22 -8.97 -1.92
C THR A 3 15.01 -8.53 -3.37
N ALA A 4 13.77 -8.23 -3.69
CA ALA A 4 13.34 -7.77 -5.01
C ALA A 4 13.15 -6.25 -5.09
N LEU A 5 13.02 -5.59 -3.93
CA LEU A 5 12.96 -4.13 -3.86
C LEU A 5 14.37 -3.54 -3.97
N PRO A 6 14.54 -2.39 -4.65
CA PRO A 6 15.84 -1.73 -4.77
C PRO A 6 16.44 -1.37 -3.41
N LEU A 7 17.70 -1.71 -3.18
CA LEU A 7 18.37 -1.43 -1.90
C LEU A 7 18.59 0.05 -1.60
N TYR A 8 18.44 0.94 -2.57
CA TYR A 8 18.43 2.40 -2.33
C TYR A 8 17.10 2.90 -1.76
N HIS A 9 16.04 2.08 -1.79
CA HIS A 9 14.77 2.40 -1.13
C HIS A 9 14.87 2.03 0.35
N ILE A 10 14.49 2.95 1.24
CA ILE A 10 14.69 2.80 2.69
C ILE A 10 14.06 1.51 3.25
N PHE A 11 12.94 1.05 2.70
CA PHE A 11 12.31 -0.22 3.10
C PHE A 11 13.29 -1.40 2.91
N ALA A 12 13.81 -1.58 1.69
CA ALA A 12 14.74 -2.68 1.42
C ALA A 12 16.09 -2.47 2.09
N LEU A 13 16.59 -1.23 2.16
CA LEU A 13 17.84 -0.93 2.85
C LEU A 13 17.77 -1.37 4.32
N THR A 14 16.74 -0.97 5.03
CA THR A 14 16.64 -1.25 6.47
C THR A 14 16.21 -2.69 6.72
N VAL A 15 15.08 -3.13 6.14
CA VAL A 15 14.47 -4.43 6.49
C VAL A 15 15.22 -5.59 5.84
N ASN A 16 15.60 -5.48 4.56
CA ASN A 16 16.28 -6.59 3.88
C ASN A 16 17.79 -6.57 4.12
N CYS A 17 18.44 -5.42 3.86
CA CYS A 17 19.90 -5.35 3.93
C CYS A 17 20.38 -5.27 5.38
N LEU A 18 20.13 -4.16 6.07
CA LEU A 18 20.74 -3.90 7.38
C LEU A 18 20.29 -4.90 8.44
N LEU A 19 18.97 -5.14 8.58
CA LEU A 19 18.45 -6.06 9.58
C LEU A 19 18.94 -7.50 9.34
N PHE A 20 18.79 -8.03 8.12
CA PHE A 20 19.19 -9.42 7.88
C PHE A 20 20.70 -9.62 7.95
N VAL A 21 21.51 -8.65 7.50
CA VAL A 21 22.96 -8.72 7.67
C VAL A 21 23.36 -8.67 9.14
N SER A 22 22.70 -7.85 9.96
CA SER A 22 22.99 -7.75 11.40
C SER A 22 22.75 -9.04 12.20
N VAL A 23 21.85 -9.90 11.70
CA VAL A 23 21.55 -11.21 12.30
C VAL A 23 22.22 -12.39 11.55
N GLY A 24 23.15 -12.12 10.62
CA GLY A 24 23.82 -13.14 9.82
C GLY A 24 22.94 -13.77 8.74
N GLY A 25 21.82 -13.14 8.38
CA GLY A 25 20.89 -13.62 7.37
C GLY A 25 21.41 -13.42 5.93
N LYS A 26 21.03 -14.35 5.04
CA LYS A 26 21.35 -14.29 3.62
C LYS A 26 20.32 -13.48 2.84
N ASN A 27 20.78 -12.53 2.05
CA ASN A 27 19.95 -11.82 1.06
C ASN A 27 20.08 -12.51 -0.31
N VAL A 28 18.94 -12.90 -0.90
CA VAL A 28 18.84 -13.34 -2.29
C VAL A 28 18.37 -12.16 -3.12
N LEU A 29 19.28 -11.56 -3.87
CA LEU A 29 18.99 -10.38 -4.68
C LEU A 29 18.31 -10.78 -5.98
N ILE A 30 17.22 -10.11 -6.32
CA ILE A 30 16.49 -10.24 -7.59
C ILE A 30 16.78 -8.98 -8.42
N PRO A 31 17.74 -9.03 -9.38
CA PRO A 31 18.17 -7.83 -10.11
C PRO A 31 17.08 -7.25 -11.02
N ASN A 32 16.22 -8.10 -11.58
CA ASN A 32 15.12 -7.69 -12.45
C ASN A 32 13.77 -8.27 -11.99
N PRO A 33 13.12 -7.64 -11.00
CA PRO A 33 11.82 -8.14 -10.52
C PRO A 33 10.66 -7.95 -11.51
N ARG A 34 10.89 -7.28 -12.66
CA ARG A 34 9.89 -7.11 -13.73
C ARG A 34 9.83 -8.33 -14.65
N ASP A 35 10.90 -9.10 -14.74
CA ASP A 35 10.89 -10.41 -15.41
C ASP A 35 10.25 -11.44 -14.49
N MET A 36 8.92 -11.46 -14.47
CA MET A 36 8.14 -12.34 -13.58
C MET A 36 8.44 -13.83 -13.80
N PRO A 37 8.53 -14.36 -15.04
CA PRO A 37 8.90 -15.76 -15.24
C PRO A 37 10.31 -16.09 -14.72
N GLY A 38 11.28 -15.23 -14.97
CA GLY A 38 12.65 -15.36 -14.43
C GLY A 38 12.67 -15.29 -12.91
N PHE A 39 11.86 -14.41 -12.32
CA PHE A 39 11.75 -14.29 -10.88
C PHE A 39 11.14 -15.55 -10.23
N VAL A 40 10.05 -16.08 -10.76
CA VAL A 40 9.44 -17.34 -10.27
C VAL A 40 10.45 -18.48 -10.36
N LYS A 41 11.20 -18.61 -11.48
CA LYS A 41 12.26 -19.60 -11.62
C LYS A 41 13.36 -19.43 -10.57
N GLU A 42 13.72 -18.20 -10.23
CA GLU A 42 14.73 -17.92 -9.21
C GLU A 42 14.23 -18.28 -7.81
N LEU A 43 12.97 -17.92 -7.47
CA LEU A 43 12.34 -18.30 -6.19
C LEU A 43 12.40 -19.81 -5.95
N GLY A 44 12.12 -20.62 -6.97
CA GLY A 44 12.13 -22.09 -6.91
C GLY A 44 13.51 -22.71 -6.56
N LYS A 45 14.61 -21.94 -6.70
CA LYS A 45 15.96 -22.42 -6.36
C LYS A 45 16.32 -22.24 -4.88
N HIS A 46 15.52 -21.50 -4.11
CA HIS A 46 15.86 -21.11 -2.76
C HIS A 46 14.80 -21.54 -1.73
N LYS A 47 15.27 -22.04 -0.60
CA LYS A 47 14.44 -22.23 0.62
C LYS A 47 14.52 -20.95 1.46
N PHE A 48 13.77 -19.93 1.08
CA PHE A 48 13.77 -18.64 1.78
C PHE A 48 12.79 -18.61 2.95
N THR A 49 13.13 -17.83 3.99
CA THR A 49 12.34 -17.72 5.21
C THR A 49 11.53 -16.44 5.30
N ALA A 50 11.89 -15.42 4.51
CA ALA A 50 11.24 -14.13 4.53
C ALA A 50 11.16 -13.55 3.09
N PHE A 51 10.09 -12.82 2.84
CA PHE A 51 9.88 -12.10 1.58
C PHE A 51 9.25 -10.74 1.83
N THR A 52 9.82 -9.70 1.23
CA THR A 52 9.27 -8.34 1.27
C THR A 52 8.92 -7.86 -0.14
N GLY A 53 7.84 -7.12 -0.25
CA GLY A 53 7.40 -6.61 -1.54
C GLY A 53 6.35 -5.49 -1.43
N VAL A 54 5.90 -5.04 -2.58
CA VAL A 54 4.76 -4.14 -2.74
C VAL A 54 3.57 -4.92 -3.31
N ASN A 55 2.36 -4.40 -3.17
CA ASN A 55 1.13 -5.05 -3.64
C ASN A 55 1.21 -5.53 -5.11
N THR A 56 1.71 -4.68 -6.00
CA THR A 56 1.84 -4.99 -7.43
C THR A 56 2.82 -6.12 -7.71
N LEU A 57 3.88 -6.28 -6.90
CA LEU A 57 4.83 -7.39 -7.02
C LEU A 57 4.17 -8.71 -6.63
N PHE A 58 3.46 -8.76 -5.51
CA PHE A 58 2.73 -9.94 -5.07
C PHE A 58 1.66 -10.33 -6.08
N ASN A 59 0.88 -9.36 -6.56
CA ASN A 59 -0.13 -9.61 -7.59
C ASN A 59 0.50 -10.15 -8.89
N GLY A 60 1.63 -9.60 -9.33
CA GLY A 60 2.36 -10.07 -10.50
C GLY A 60 2.81 -11.53 -10.35
N LEU A 61 3.42 -11.90 -9.24
CA LEU A 61 3.86 -13.26 -8.95
C LEU A 61 2.69 -14.25 -8.93
N LEU A 62 1.59 -13.91 -8.25
CA LEU A 62 0.37 -14.73 -8.16
C LEU A 62 -0.28 -15.01 -9.53
N ASN A 63 -0.08 -14.14 -10.51
CA ASN A 63 -0.59 -14.33 -11.87
C ASN A 63 0.47 -14.91 -12.84
N THR A 64 1.65 -15.30 -12.32
CA THR A 64 2.73 -15.88 -13.15
C THR A 64 2.68 -17.41 -13.09
N PRO A 65 2.67 -18.10 -14.24
CA PRO A 65 2.74 -19.56 -14.28
C PRO A 65 3.93 -20.11 -13.49
N GLY A 66 3.70 -21.21 -12.77
CA GLY A 66 4.72 -21.89 -11.96
C GLY A 66 4.91 -21.31 -10.55
N PHE A 67 4.27 -20.18 -10.19
CA PHE A 67 4.38 -19.63 -8.84
C PHE A 67 3.79 -20.59 -7.79
N ASN A 68 2.66 -21.22 -8.08
CA ASN A 68 2.02 -22.15 -7.15
C ASN A 68 2.76 -23.49 -7.00
N ASP A 69 3.77 -23.75 -7.85
CA ASP A 69 4.59 -24.96 -7.79
C ASP A 69 5.81 -24.78 -6.87
N ILE A 70 6.03 -23.59 -6.33
CA ILE A 70 7.15 -23.28 -5.45
C ILE A 70 6.91 -23.90 -4.05
N ASP A 71 7.96 -24.50 -3.48
CA ASP A 71 7.95 -24.96 -2.10
C ASP A 71 8.10 -23.81 -1.10
N PHE A 72 6.99 -23.41 -0.49
CA PHE A 72 6.95 -22.39 0.55
C PHE A 72 7.09 -22.91 1.97
N SER A 73 7.44 -24.18 2.18
CA SER A 73 7.53 -24.80 3.51
C SER A 73 8.49 -24.09 4.48
N SER A 74 9.55 -23.49 3.95
CA SER A 74 10.53 -22.71 4.71
C SER A 74 10.11 -21.27 4.99
N LEU A 75 9.09 -20.75 4.30
CA LEU A 75 8.64 -19.35 4.45
C LEU A 75 8.02 -19.16 5.83
N LYS A 76 8.55 -18.22 6.61
CA LYS A 76 8.07 -17.88 7.96
C LYS A 76 7.13 -16.69 7.93
N PHE A 77 7.49 -15.64 7.19
CA PHE A 77 6.68 -14.43 7.08
C PHE A 77 6.88 -13.73 5.74
N THR A 78 5.86 -12.97 5.36
CA THR A 78 5.86 -12.08 4.22
C THR A 78 5.40 -10.69 4.63
N VAL A 79 6.11 -9.66 4.16
CA VAL A 79 5.81 -8.27 4.49
C VAL A 79 5.48 -7.48 3.23
N GLY A 80 4.27 -6.93 3.20
CA GLY A 80 3.83 -5.93 2.23
C GLY A 80 4.05 -4.53 2.79
N GLY A 81 4.55 -3.62 1.99
CA GLY A 81 4.74 -2.25 2.42
C GLY A 81 4.93 -1.29 1.24
N GLY A 82 5.01 0.00 1.58
CA GLY A 82 5.21 1.04 0.58
C GLY A 82 3.97 1.43 -0.23
N ALA A 83 2.96 0.60 -0.29
CA ALA A 83 1.61 0.85 -0.80
C ALA A 83 0.63 -0.05 -0.04
N ALA A 84 -0.65 0.30 -0.02
CA ALA A 84 -1.68 -0.54 0.58
C ALA A 84 -1.71 -1.93 -0.08
N VAL A 85 -1.89 -2.95 0.73
CA VAL A 85 -2.10 -4.34 0.26
C VAL A 85 -3.60 -4.54 0.06
N GLN A 86 -3.98 -4.91 -1.15
CA GLN A 86 -5.37 -5.20 -1.48
C GLN A 86 -5.80 -6.56 -0.89
N GLN A 87 -7.02 -6.63 -0.38
CA GLN A 87 -7.58 -7.84 0.20
C GLN A 87 -7.48 -9.05 -0.75
N ALA A 88 -7.87 -8.85 -2.01
CA ALA A 88 -7.82 -9.91 -3.02
C ALA A 88 -6.41 -10.48 -3.25
N VAL A 89 -5.37 -9.65 -3.10
CA VAL A 89 -3.97 -10.07 -3.21
C VAL A 89 -3.55 -10.83 -1.96
N ALA A 90 -3.89 -10.32 -0.77
CA ALA A 90 -3.55 -10.97 0.49
C ALA A 90 -4.18 -12.36 0.64
N GLU A 91 -5.46 -12.51 0.26
CA GLU A 91 -6.17 -13.80 0.28
C GLU A 91 -5.54 -14.82 -0.67
N LYS A 92 -5.26 -14.42 -1.92
CA LYS A 92 -4.59 -15.29 -2.91
C LYS A 92 -3.18 -15.65 -2.47
N TRP A 93 -2.44 -14.71 -1.89
CA TRP A 93 -1.09 -14.97 -1.36
C TRP A 93 -1.13 -16.04 -0.26
N ARG A 94 -2.05 -15.90 0.68
CA ARG A 94 -2.24 -16.89 1.73
C ARG A 94 -2.62 -18.27 1.19
N ALA A 95 -3.53 -18.32 0.22
CA ALA A 95 -3.93 -19.56 -0.41
C ALA A 95 -2.76 -20.27 -1.11
N ALA A 96 -1.88 -19.51 -1.79
CA ALA A 96 -0.72 -20.05 -2.49
C ALA A 96 0.43 -20.45 -1.58
N THR A 97 0.71 -19.67 -0.52
CA THR A 97 1.93 -19.83 0.30
C THR A 97 1.69 -20.42 1.68
N GLY A 98 0.42 -20.46 2.15
CA GLY A 98 0.06 -20.82 3.52
C GLY A 98 0.44 -19.77 4.57
N LYS A 99 0.90 -18.58 4.16
CA LYS A 99 1.34 -17.48 5.06
C LYS A 99 0.56 -16.21 4.81
N ALA A 100 0.24 -15.50 5.89
CA ALA A 100 -0.38 -14.17 5.78
C ALA A 100 0.59 -13.18 5.15
N LEU A 101 0.03 -12.21 4.43
CA LEU A 101 0.74 -11.04 3.96
C LEU A 101 0.58 -9.93 5.01
N THR A 102 1.58 -9.79 5.88
CA THR A 102 1.59 -8.78 6.95
C THR A 102 1.95 -7.41 6.38
N GLU A 103 1.26 -6.36 6.80
CA GLU A 103 1.59 -5.02 6.35
C GLU A 103 2.55 -4.32 7.31
N GLY A 104 3.48 -3.55 6.72
CA GLY A 104 4.32 -2.59 7.40
C GLY A 104 4.19 -1.21 6.77
N TYR A 105 4.09 -0.18 7.60
CA TYR A 105 3.97 1.21 7.17
C TYR A 105 5.16 2.03 7.64
N GLY A 106 5.58 2.93 6.77
CA GLY A 106 6.65 3.87 7.04
C GLY A 106 7.03 4.71 5.83
N LEU A 107 7.93 5.66 6.08
CA LEU A 107 8.41 6.65 5.11
C LEU A 107 9.94 6.74 5.18
N SER A 108 10.57 7.41 4.22
CA SER A 108 12.00 7.73 4.30
C SER A 108 12.29 8.58 5.53
N GLU A 109 11.38 9.47 5.87
CA GLU A 109 11.41 10.38 7.01
C GLU A 109 11.30 9.68 8.36
N THR A 110 10.97 8.38 8.38
CA THR A 110 10.81 7.56 9.59
C THR A 110 11.72 6.32 9.62
N SER A 111 12.70 6.19 8.75
CA SER A 111 13.88 5.28 8.72
C SER A 111 13.66 3.75 8.72
N PRO A 112 12.69 3.08 8.09
CA PRO A 112 11.43 3.61 7.59
C PRO A 112 10.25 3.45 8.53
N GLY A 113 10.32 2.59 9.56
CA GLY A 113 9.18 1.98 10.23
C GLY A 113 8.42 2.89 11.17
N VAL A 114 7.09 2.89 11.07
CA VAL A 114 6.16 3.54 12.00
C VAL A 114 5.27 2.50 12.65
N CYS A 115 4.54 1.72 11.84
CA CYS A 115 3.63 0.67 12.29
C CYS A 115 3.95 -0.66 11.60
N PHE A 116 3.63 -1.75 12.28
CA PHE A 116 3.83 -3.08 11.75
C PHE A 116 2.76 -4.05 12.26
N GLY A 117 2.24 -4.88 11.37
CA GLY A 117 1.30 -5.95 11.71
C GLY A 117 1.96 -7.07 12.52
N PRO A 118 1.29 -7.62 13.52
CA PRO A 118 1.81 -8.74 14.28
C PRO A 118 2.05 -9.98 13.39
N LEU A 119 3.28 -10.52 13.39
CA LEU A 119 3.65 -11.68 12.58
C LEU A 119 2.97 -13.00 13.02
N ASN A 120 2.42 -13.04 14.23
CA ASN A 120 1.72 -14.20 14.78
C ASN A 120 0.22 -14.22 14.46
N LYS A 121 -0.31 -13.23 13.76
CA LYS A 121 -1.70 -13.26 13.29
C LYS A 121 -1.80 -14.11 12.02
N PRO A 122 -2.77 -15.03 11.95
CA PRO A 122 -2.88 -15.95 10.82
C PRO A 122 -3.46 -15.29 9.55
N ASP A 123 -4.12 -14.15 9.72
CA ASP A 123 -4.91 -13.49 8.68
C ASP A 123 -4.48 -12.04 8.45
N TRP A 124 -4.61 -11.61 7.20
CA TRP A 124 -4.58 -10.20 6.84
C TRP A 124 -5.83 -9.50 7.40
N ASN A 125 -5.66 -8.34 8.00
CA ASN A 125 -6.74 -7.59 8.65
C ASN A 125 -6.98 -6.20 8.04
N GLY A 126 -6.28 -5.85 6.96
CA GLY A 126 -6.42 -4.55 6.28
C GLY A 126 -5.86 -3.38 7.07
N THR A 127 -5.00 -3.63 8.06
CA THR A 127 -4.35 -2.60 8.87
C THR A 127 -2.83 -2.61 8.68
N ILE A 128 -2.21 -1.46 8.88
CA ILE A 128 -0.76 -1.34 8.95
C ILE A 128 -0.17 -1.79 10.29
N GLY A 129 -1.03 -2.31 11.19
CA GLY A 129 -0.63 -2.84 12.48
C GLY A 129 -0.58 -1.81 13.60
N LEU A 130 0.28 -2.09 14.57
CA LEU A 130 0.51 -1.30 15.78
C LEU A 130 1.78 -0.46 15.64
N PRO A 131 1.92 0.66 16.37
CA PRO A 131 3.16 1.42 16.41
C PRO A 131 4.34 0.55 16.86
N LEU A 132 5.50 0.77 16.24
CA LEU A 132 6.73 0.11 16.65
C LEU A 132 7.16 0.56 18.06
N PRO A 133 7.91 -0.26 18.81
CA PRO A 133 8.40 0.11 20.13
C PRO A 133 9.11 1.47 20.13
N GLY A 134 8.73 2.34 21.07
CA GLY A 134 9.26 3.71 21.18
C GLY A 134 8.69 4.69 20.16
N THR A 135 7.71 4.29 19.36
CA THR A 135 7.01 5.15 18.38
C THR A 135 5.66 5.58 18.95
N PHE A 136 5.43 6.88 18.97
CA PHE A 136 4.14 7.47 19.31
C PHE A 136 3.44 7.89 18.02
N VAL A 137 2.17 7.53 17.87
CA VAL A 137 1.32 7.86 16.72
C VAL A 137 0.04 8.53 17.23
N SER A 138 -0.34 9.64 16.61
CA SER A 138 -1.59 10.36 16.87
C SER A 138 -2.26 10.69 15.54
N LEU A 139 -3.59 10.60 15.50
CA LEU A 139 -4.39 11.05 14.36
C LEU A 139 -4.91 12.45 14.64
N ARG A 140 -4.67 13.37 13.72
CA ARG A 140 -4.96 14.81 13.90
C ARG A 140 -5.88 15.33 12.81
N ASP A 141 -6.78 16.26 13.21
CA ASP A 141 -7.56 17.08 12.28
C ASP A 141 -6.71 18.22 11.66
N ASP A 142 -7.35 19.10 10.88
CA ASP A 142 -6.68 20.24 10.24
C ASP A 142 -6.23 21.33 11.23
N ASP A 143 -6.83 21.38 12.44
CA ASP A 143 -6.48 22.28 13.55
C ASP A 143 -5.43 21.67 14.49
N GLU A 144 -4.93 20.47 14.16
CA GLU A 144 -3.96 19.68 14.93
C GLU A 144 -4.52 19.10 16.25
N ASN A 145 -5.85 19.00 16.42
CA ASN A 145 -6.46 18.31 17.54
C ASN A 145 -6.48 16.80 17.29
N GLU A 146 -6.40 16.01 18.36
CA GLU A 146 -6.59 14.55 18.25
C GLU A 146 -8.03 14.22 17.86
N VAL A 147 -8.18 13.33 16.87
CA VAL A 147 -9.49 12.83 16.49
C VAL A 147 -9.91 11.63 17.35
N PRO A 148 -11.22 11.42 17.58
CA PRO A 148 -11.70 10.23 18.30
C PRO A 148 -11.32 8.91 17.61
N VAL A 149 -11.29 7.82 18.38
CA VAL A 149 -11.13 6.46 17.85
C VAL A 149 -12.23 6.17 16.85
N GLY A 150 -11.88 5.62 15.71
CA GLY A 150 -12.79 5.35 14.59
C GLY A 150 -12.93 6.48 13.58
N GLU A 151 -12.50 7.69 13.91
CA GLU A 151 -12.55 8.83 13.00
C GLU A 151 -11.26 8.98 12.18
N PRO A 152 -11.35 9.44 10.92
CA PRO A 152 -10.17 9.66 10.09
C PRO A 152 -9.41 10.93 10.52
N GLY A 153 -8.09 10.84 10.58
CA GLY A 153 -7.19 11.97 10.84
C GLY A 153 -5.84 11.79 10.13
N GLU A 154 -5.10 12.89 9.98
CA GLU A 154 -3.72 12.82 9.48
C GLU A 154 -2.85 12.07 10.48
N LEU A 155 -2.16 11.03 10.03
CA LEU A 155 -1.23 10.27 10.85
C LEU A 155 -0.01 11.12 11.16
N CYS A 156 0.18 11.45 12.43
CA CYS A 156 1.31 12.22 12.95
C CYS A 156 2.16 11.32 13.85
N VAL A 157 3.47 11.38 13.71
CA VAL A 157 4.38 10.43 14.37
C VAL A 157 5.52 11.11 15.09
N LYS A 158 5.92 10.55 16.24
CA LYS A 158 7.12 10.91 17.00
C LYS A 158 7.83 9.63 17.44
N GLY A 159 9.16 9.61 17.32
CA GLY A 159 9.96 8.45 17.70
C GLY A 159 11.44 8.68 17.38
N PRO A 160 12.32 7.80 17.87
CA PRO A 160 13.76 7.94 17.68
C PRO A 160 14.19 7.80 16.20
N GLN A 161 13.37 7.16 15.37
CA GLN A 161 13.62 6.95 13.95
C GLN A 161 13.12 8.09 13.07
N VAL A 162 12.36 9.05 13.64
CA VAL A 162 11.82 10.18 12.88
C VAL A 162 12.93 11.19 12.59
N MET A 163 13.00 11.67 11.36
CA MET A 163 13.98 12.68 10.94
C MET A 163 13.84 13.96 11.77
N GLN A 164 14.94 14.70 11.94
CA GLN A 164 14.93 16.02 12.57
C GLN A 164 14.42 17.13 11.62
N GLY A 165 14.34 16.85 10.34
CA GLY A 165 13.87 17.75 9.29
C GLY A 165 14.62 17.60 7.98
N TYR A 166 14.13 18.26 6.94
CA TYR A 166 14.76 18.33 5.63
C TYR A 166 15.95 19.29 5.65
N TRP A 167 17.07 18.85 5.12
CA TRP A 167 18.32 19.61 5.08
C TRP A 167 18.16 20.94 4.34
N LYS A 168 18.45 22.06 5.01
CA LYS A 168 18.35 23.44 4.48
C LYS A 168 16.99 23.80 3.90
N LYS A 169 15.90 23.25 4.48
CA LYS A 169 14.51 23.49 4.06
C LYS A 169 13.63 23.98 5.23
N PRO A 170 13.91 25.16 5.80
CA PRO A 170 13.19 25.61 7.01
C PRO A 170 11.70 25.80 6.79
N GLU A 171 11.27 26.27 5.61
CA GLU A 171 9.85 26.46 5.29
C GLU A 171 9.09 25.13 5.14
N ASP A 172 9.74 24.11 4.53
CA ASP A 172 9.17 22.77 4.42
C ASP A 172 9.10 22.13 5.82
N ASN A 173 10.13 22.31 6.66
CA ASN A 173 10.17 21.80 8.01
C ASN A 173 9.06 22.40 8.88
N ALA A 174 8.82 23.70 8.79
CA ALA A 174 7.75 24.38 9.52
C ALA A 174 6.35 23.83 9.20
N LYS A 175 6.16 23.27 8.00
CA LYS A 175 4.89 22.65 7.56
C LYS A 175 4.82 21.15 7.85
N SER A 176 5.97 20.51 8.06
CA SER A 176 6.07 19.05 8.21
C SER A 176 5.91 18.56 9.63
N PHE A 177 5.89 19.46 10.61
CA PHE A 177 5.73 19.12 12.02
C PHE A 177 4.54 19.85 12.62
N THR A 178 3.86 19.21 13.56
CA THR A 178 2.82 19.84 14.38
C THR A 178 3.46 20.79 15.40
N LYS A 179 2.64 21.65 16.02
CA LYS A 179 3.10 22.59 17.07
C LYS A 179 3.73 21.88 18.26
N ASP A 180 3.30 20.64 18.56
CA ASP A 180 3.83 19.79 19.64
C ASP A 180 4.93 18.81 19.16
N GLY A 181 5.41 18.97 17.91
CA GLY A 181 6.61 18.33 17.38
C GLY A 181 6.42 16.92 16.85
N LEU A 182 5.22 16.52 16.44
CA LEU A 182 5.00 15.29 15.68
C LEU A 182 5.22 15.55 14.19
N PHE A 183 5.85 14.61 13.50
CA PHE A 183 5.99 14.64 12.04
C PHE A 183 4.65 14.31 11.37
N LYS A 184 4.21 15.17 10.47
CA LYS A 184 2.98 15.04 9.66
C LYS A 184 3.28 14.21 8.42
N THR A 185 2.70 13.02 8.32
CA THR A 185 3.03 12.08 7.23
C THR A 185 2.35 12.43 5.91
N GLY A 186 1.27 13.22 5.95
CA GLY A 186 0.40 13.48 4.81
C GLY A 186 -0.50 12.29 4.44
N ASP A 187 -0.50 11.23 5.24
CA ASP A 187 -1.36 10.07 5.08
C ASP A 187 -2.52 10.15 6.10
N VAL A 188 -3.75 9.89 5.65
CA VAL A 188 -4.95 9.83 6.49
C VAL A 188 -5.13 8.40 6.96
N ALA A 189 -5.37 8.22 8.25
CA ALA A 189 -5.58 6.92 8.85
C ALA A 189 -6.78 6.93 9.81
N ILE A 190 -7.24 5.74 10.16
CA ILE A 190 -8.22 5.48 11.22
C ILE A 190 -7.57 4.53 12.22
N MET A 191 -7.83 4.73 13.50
CA MET A 191 -7.42 3.81 14.56
C MET A 191 -8.65 3.08 15.10
N ASP A 192 -8.57 1.76 15.24
CA ASP A 192 -9.64 0.98 15.87
C ASP A 192 -9.52 0.94 17.41
N GLU A 193 -10.53 0.38 18.08
CA GLU A 193 -10.56 0.23 19.53
C GLU A 193 -9.44 -0.63 20.11
N GLN A 194 -8.79 -1.46 19.30
CA GLN A 194 -7.66 -2.29 19.67
C GLN A 194 -6.30 -1.60 19.43
N GLY A 195 -6.31 -0.38 18.89
CA GLY A 195 -5.12 0.43 18.61
C GLY A 195 -4.46 0.09 17.27
N TYR A 196 -5.09 -0.68 16.39
CA TYR A 196 -4.60 -0.92 15.04
C TYR A 196 -4.89 0.28 14.13
N PHE A 197 -3.91 0.66 13.34
CA PHE A 197 -4.05 1.73 12.36
C PHE A 197 -4.32 1.18 10.97
N LYS A 198 -5.24 1.82 10.26
CA LYS A 198 -5.53 1.56 8.85
C LYS A 198 -5.32 2.83 8.05
N ILE A 199 -4.43 2.80 7.06
CA ILE A 199 -4.32 3.91 6.10
C ILE A 199 -5.56 3.94 5.22
N VAL A 200 -6.21 5.09 5.21
CA VAL A 200 -7.36 5.34 4.35
C VAL A 200 -6.88 5.79 2.97
N ASP A 201 -6.09 6.86 2.93
CA ASP A 201 -5.39 7.34 1.73
C ASP A 201 -4.40 8.47 2.05
N ARG A 202 -3.82 9.06 1.01
CA ARG A 202 -3.07 10.30 1.13
C ARG A 202 -4.00 11.50 1.13
N LYS A 203 -3.75 12.46 2.00
CA LYS A 203 -4.52 13.71 2.11
C LYS A 203 -4.66 14.42 0.75
N LYS A 204 -3.58 14.46 -0.04
CA LYS A 204 -3.53 15.08 -1.38
C LYS A 204 -4.22 14.27 -2.49
N ASP A 205 -4.53 13.01 -2.28
CA ASP A 205 -5.14 12.12 -3.25
C ASP A 205 -6.64 11.92 -2.99
N MET A 206 -7.15 12.42 -1.86
CA MET A 206 -8.56 12.43 -1.51
C MET A 206 -9.38 13.17 -2.57
N ILE A 207 -10.53 12.60 -2.92
CA ILE A 207 -11.46 13.11 -3.93
C ILE A 207 -12.65 13.73 -3.21
N LEU A 208 -13.01 14.95 -3.55
CA LEU A 208 -14.13 15.66 -2.92
C LEU A 208 -15.37 15.60 -3.80
N VAL A 209 -16.24 14.61 -3.56
CA VAL A 209 -17.49 14.41 -4.33
C VAL A 209 -18.66 15.03 -3.59
N SER A 210 -19.23 16.12 -4.10
CA SER A 210 -20.37 16.83 -3.44
C SER A 210 -20.12 17.17 -1.97
N GLY A 211 -18.88 17.48 -1.59
CA GLY A 211 -18.49 17.76 -0.20
C GLY A 211 -18.15 16.52 0.64
N PHE A 212 -18.31 15.31 0.11
CA PHE A 212 -17.93 14.08 0.80
C PHE A 212 -16.52 13.63 0.42
N ASN A 213 -15.75 13.23 1.43
CA ASN A 213 -14.42 12.66 1.22
C ASN A 213 -14.54 11.25 0.65
N VAL A 214 -13.93 11.02 -0.51
CA VAL A 214 -13.81 9.72 -1.15
C VAL A 214 -12.34 9.38 -1.26
N TYR A 215 -11.99 8.20 -0.78
CA TYR A 215 -10.62 7.74 -0.71
C TYR A 215 -10.33 6.73 -1.83
N PRO A 216 -9.39 7.03 -2.74
CA PRO A 216 -9.01 6.15 -3.84
C PRO A 216 -8.74 4.70 -3.44
N ASN A 217 -8.05 4.46 -2.32
CA ASN A 217 -7.71 3.11 -1.88
C ASN A 217 -8.95 2.24 -1.61
N GLU A 218 -10.02 2.81 -1.07
CA GLU A 218 -11.30 2.10 -0.84
C GLU A 218 -11.91 1.65 -2.16
N ILE A 219 -11.89 2.53 -3.17
CA ILE A 219 -12.44 2.23 -4.49
C ILE A 219 -11.58 1.17 -5.19
N GLU A 220 -10.24 1.32 -5.13
CA GLU A 220 -9.30 0.36 -5.73
C GLU A 220 -9.44 -1.03 -5.11
N ASP A 221 -9.64 -1.13 -3.79
CA ASP A 221 -9.84 -2.40 -3.11
C ASP A 221 -11.13 -3.11 -3.58
N VAL A 222 -12.22 -2.37 -3.73
CA VAL A 222 -13.47 -2.91 -4.26
C VAL A 222 -13.32 -3.36 -5.72
N VAL A 223 -12.76 -2.52 -6.59
CA VAL A 223 -12.59 -2.84 -8.02
C VAL A 223 -11.66 -4.03 -8.22
N ALA A 224 -10.59 -4.14 -7.44
CA ALA A 224 -9.64 -5.25 -7.52
C ALA A 224 -10.21 -6.62 -7.14
N ARG A 225 -11.34 -6.67 -6.42
CA ARG A 225 -12.05 -7.93 -6.11
C ARG A 225 -12.75 -8.54 -7.31
N HIS A 226 -13.03 -7.74 -8.36
CA HIS A 226 -13.65 -8.26 -9.56
C HIS A 226 -12.68 -9.18 -10.34
N ALA A 227 -13.11 -10.41 -10.65
CA ALA A 227 -12.25 -11.45 -11.22
C ALA A 227 -11.61 -11.07 -12.57
N GLY A 228 -12.26 -10.19 -13.34
CA GLY A 228 -11.78 -9.69 -14.63
C GLY A 228 -10.73 -8.57 -14.53
N VAL A 229 -10.40 -8.08 -13.32
CA VAL A 229 -9.43 -7.01 -13.09
C VAL A 229 -8.07 -7.60 -12.75
N LEU A 230 -7.02 -7.12 -13.43
CA LEU A 230 -5.62 -7.43 -13.10
C LEU A 230 -5.05 -6.38 -12.14
N GLU A 231 -5.20 -5.11 -12.48
CA GLU A 231 -4.77 -3.96 -11.68
C GLU A 231 -5.72 -2.79 -11.90
N CYS A 232 -5.82 -1.91 -10.91
CA CYS A 232 -6.59 -0.67 -11.06
C CYS A 232 -5.93 0.49 -10.30
N ALA A 233 -6.30 1.72 -10.70
CA ALA A 233 -5.91 2.94 -10.01
C ALA A 233 -7.05 3.95 -10.08
N CYS A 234 -7.35 4.60 -8.95
CA CYS A 234 -8.42 5.55 -8.81
C CYS A 234 -7.88 6.98 -8.67
N ILE A 235 -8.52 7.92 -9.35
CA ILE A 235 -8.25 9.36 -9.23
C ILE A 235 -9.54 10.18 -9.21
N GLY A 236 -9.46 11.41 -8.70
CA GLY A 236 -10.48 12.43 -8.94
C GLY A 236 -10.33 13.04 -10.33
N MET A 237 -11.45 13.36 -10.95
CA MET A 237 -11.53 14.18 -12.15
C MET A 237 -12.51 15.33 -11.92
N PRO A 238 -12.29 16.52 -12.52
CA PRO A 238 -13.25 17.63 -12.43
C PRO A 238 -14.64 17.23 -12.91
N ASP A 239 -15.67 17.64 -12.19
CA ASP A 239 -17.07 17.40 -12.53
C ASP A 239 -17.91 18.63 -12.22
N THR A 240 -18.71 19.09 -13.17
CA THR A 240 -19.50 20.34 -13.05
C THR A 240 -20.64 20.25 -12.05
N LYS A 241 -21.10 19.02 -11.69
CA LYS A 241 -22.24 18.82 -10.78
C LYS A 241 -21.77 18.53 -9.34
N THR A 242 -20.65 17.82 -9.20
CA THR A 242 -20.20 17.30 -7.91
C THR A 242 -18.88 17.91 -7.44
N GLY A 243 -18.28 18.85 -8.20
CA GLY A 243 -16.95 19.37 -7.98
C GLY A 243 -15.91 18.41 -8.55
N GLU A 244 -15.79 17.24 -7.95
CA GLU A 244 -15.03 16.13 -8.49
C GLU A 244 -15.91 14.88 -8.67
N ALA A 245 -15.45 13.95 -9.51
CA ALA A 245 -16.02 12.62 -9.68
C ALA A 245 -14.92 11.57 -9.68
N VAL A 246 -15.29 10.36 -9.31
CA VAL A 246 -14.37 9.21 -9.25
C VAL A 246 -14.15 8.65 -10.66
N LYS A 247 -12.88 8.53 -11.08
CA LYS A 247 -12.43 7.85 -12.29
C LYS A 247 -11.48 6.72 -11.94
N VAL A 248 -11.69 5.54 -12.54
CA VAL A 248 -10.83 4.36 -12.32
C VAL A 248 -10.20 3.93 -13.64
N PHE A 249 -8.88 3.81 -13.65
CA PHE A 249 -8.12 3.16 -14.70
C PHE A 249 -7.99 1.67 -14.38
N VAL A 250 -8.23 0.82 -15.36
CA VAL A 250 -8.26 -0.63 -15.18
C VAL A 250 -7.39 -1.33 -16.21
N VAL A 251 -6.51 -2.20 -15.74
CA VAL A 251 -5.82 -3.19 -16.57
C VAL A 251 -6.65 -4.48 -16.51
N LYS A 252 -7.13 -4.93 -17.66
CA LYS A 252 -7.97 -6.13 -17.75
C LYS A 252 -7.15 -7.38 -17.50
N LYS A 253 -7.70 -8.33 -16.75
CA LYS A 253 -7.29 -9.72 -16.72
C LYS A 253 -8.10 -10.55 -17.72
N ASP A 254 -9.40 -10.25 -17.83
CA ASP A 254 -10.32 -10.81 -18.79
C ASP A 254 -10.60 -9.79 -19.90
N ALA A 255 -10.29 -10.12 -21.14
CA ALA A 255 -10.53 -9.24 -22.30
C ALA A 255 -12.01 -8.88 -22.49
N ALA A 256 -12.93 -9.75 -22.06
CA ALA A 256 -14.38 -9.54 -22.17
C ALA A 256 -14.95 -8.53 -21.18
N LEU A 257 -14.22 -8.17 -20.11
CA LEU A 257 -14.65 -7.25 -19.06
C LEU A 257 -15.11 -5.91 -19.65
N GLN A 258 -16.31 -5.44 -19.25
CA GLN A 258 -16.89 -4.17 -19.67
C GLN A 258 -16.99 -3.18 -18.48
N ALA A 259 -17.13 -1.91 -18.79
CA ALA A 259 -17.27 -0.86 -17.77
C ALA A 259 -18.55 -1.02 -16.93
N ASP A 260 -19.62 -1.50 -17.53
CA ASP A 260 -20.90 -1.74 -16.85
C ASP A 260 -20.82 -2.86 -15.82
N ASP A 261 -20.00 -3.91 -16.08
CA ASP A 261 -19.75 -4.99 -15.11
C ASP A 261 -19.11 -4.43 -13.84
N LEU A 262 -18.08 -3.59 -14.00
CA LEU A 262 -17.41 -2.93 -12.88
C LEU A 262 -18.31 -1.94 -12.16
N LYS A 263 -19.12 -1.20 -12.90
CA LYS A 263 -20.08 -0.24 -12.32
C LYS A 263 -21.12 -0.94 -11.47
N ASN A 264 -21.65 -2.07 -11.92
CA ASN A 264 -22.61 -2.86 -11.18
C ASN A 264 -21.95 -3.48 -9.93
N HIS A 265 -20.76 -4.06 -10.07
CA HIS A 265 -19.98 -4.55 -8.95
C HIS A 265 -19.74 -3.48 -7.87
N CYS A 266 -19.35 -2.25 -8.28
CA CYS A 266 -19.16 -1.14 -7.36
C CYS A 266 -20.46 -0.67 -6.68
N LYS A 267 -21.59 -0.69 -7.37
CA LYS A 267 -22.90 -0.30 -6.79
C LYS A 267 -23.35 -1.22 -5.67
N GLU A 268 -22.99 -2.50 -5.71
CA GLU A 268 -23.31 -3.48 -4.68
C GLU A 268 -22.48 -3.28 -3.39
N LEU A 269 -21.28 -2.70 -3.50
CA LEU A 269 -20.29 -2.65 -2.44
C LEU A 269 -19.97 -1.25 -1.93
N LEU A 270 -20.34 -0.20 -2.68
CA LEU A 270 -20.01 1.19 -2.37
C LEU A 270 -21.28 2.05 -2.21
N THR A 271 -21.21 3.03 -1.33
CA THR A 271 -22.21 4.10 -1.24
C THR A 271 -22.23 4.90 -2.54
N GLY A 272 -23.41 5.36 -2.97
CA GLY A 272 -23.64 5.94 -4.30
C GLY A 272 -22.66 7.02 -4.75
N TYR A 273 -22.27 7.94 -3.86
CA TYR A 273 -21.31 9.01 -4.19
C TYR A 273 -19.86 8.51 -4.38
N LYS A 274 -19.54 7.29 -3.91
CA LYS A 274 -18.27 6.62 -4.09
C LYS A 274 -18.18 5.81 -5.37
N VAL A 275 -19.32 5.49 -6.01
CA VAL A 275 -19.35 4.69 -7.23
C VAL A 275 -18.66 5.44 -8.37
N PRO A 276 -17.64 4.83 -9.04
CA PRO A 276 -16.94 5.47 -10.14
C PRO A 276 -17.88 5.91 -11.27
N LYS A 277 -17.72 7.17 -11.70
CA LYS A 277 -18.46 7.71 -12.84
C LYS A 277 -17.89 7.20 -14.16
N THR A 278 -16.57 6.97 -14.20
CA THR A 278 -15.85 6.58 -15.41
C THR A 278 -14.88 5.45 -15.12
N PHE A 279 -14.89 4.42 -15.99
CA PHE A 279 -13.86 3.39 -16.07
C PHE A 279 -13.13 3.53 -17.39
N GLU A 280 -11.80 3.60 -17.35
CA GLU A 280 -10.93 3.65 -18.53
C GLU A 280 -10.03 2.43 -18.54
N PHE A 281 -10.08 1.65 -19.64
CA PHE A 281 -9.23 0.49 -19.80
C PHE A 281 -7.90 0.89 -20.44
N ILE A 282 -6.80 0.47 -19.83
CA ILE A 282 -5.44 0.74 -20.29
C ILE A 282 -4.60 -0.53 -20.28
N GLU A 283 -3.52 -0.56 -21.06
CA GLU A 283 -2.64 -1.72 -21.13
C GLU A 283 -1.78 -1.90 -19.86
N ALA A 284 -1.32 -0.80 -19.29
CA ALA A 284 -0.50 -0.83 -18.09
C ALA A 284 -0.65 0.46 -17.27
N LEU A 285 -0.60 0.36 -15.95
CA LEU A 285 -0.53 1.50 -15.04
C LEU A 285 0.90 2.05 -14.96
N PRO A 286 1.08 3.38 -14.89
CA PRO A 286 2.38 3.98 -14.65
C PRO A 286 2.88 3.61 -13.26
N LYS A 287 4.12 3.13 -13.18
CA LYS A 287 4.73 2.67 -11.92
C LYS A 287 6.11 3.28 -11.72
N SER A 288 6.43 3.57 -10.48
CA SER A 288 7.78 3.94 -10.05
C SER A 288 8.75 2.76 -10.18
N ASN A 289 10.05 3.02 -9.98
CA ASN A 289 11.08 1.96 -9.98
C ASN A 289 10.88 0.92 -8.87
N VAL A 290 10.15 1.25 -7.83
CA VAL A 290 9.79 0.34 -6.72
C VAL A 290 8.43 -0.32 -6.90
N GLY A 291 7.77 -0.14 -8.06
CA GLY A 291 6.49 -0.77 -8.38
C GLY A 291 5.26 -0.05 -7.83
N LYS A 292 5.38 1.14 -7.22
CA LYS A 292 4.22 1.94 -6.78
C LYS A 292 3.52 2.58 -7.97
N ILE A 293 2.20 2.51 -7.99
CA ILE A 293 1.38 3.19 -9.00
C ILE A 293 1.50 4.71 -8.84
N LEU A 294 1.74 5.40 -9.96
CA LEU A 294 1.95 6.86 -10.03
C LEU A 294 0.65 7.56 -10.44
N ARG A 295 -0.29 7.74 -9.49
CA ARG A 295 -1.59 8.41 -9.75
C ARG A 295 -1.42 9.80 -10.35
N LYS A 296 -0.32 10.52 -10.05
CA LYS A 296 -0.03 11.83 -10.64
C LYS A 296 0.05 11.78 -12.17
N GLU A 297 0.60 10.71 -12.75
CA GLU A 297 0.72 10.55 -14.21
C GLU A 297 -0.60 10.17 -14.88
N LEU A 298 -1.62 9.80 -14.10
CA LEU A 298 -2.97 9.50 -14.58
C LEU A 298 -3.88 10.75 -14.60
N ARG A 299 -3.56 11.79 -13.80
CA ARG A 299 -4.38 12.99 -13.65
C ARG A 299 -4.35 13.95 -14.86
N GLY A 300 -3.55 13.68 -15.85
CA GLY A 300 -3.44 14.49 -17.08
C GLY A 300 -3.91 13.75 -18.33
N LYS A 301 -4.52 12.57 -18.16
CA LYS A 301 -5.01 11.75 -19.26
C LYS A 301 -6.52 11.86 -19.41
#